data_a4038b43de128158b23a8ea45e1a936a
#
_entry.id   a4038b43de128158b23a8ea45e1a936a
#
_cell.length_a   1.000
_cell.length_b   1.000
_cell.length_c   1.000
_cell.angle_alpha   90.00
_cell.angle_beta   90.00
_cell.angle_gamma   90.00
#
_symmetry.space_group_name_H-M   'P 1'
#
loop_
_entity.id
_entity.type
_entity.pdbx_description
1 polymer ?
#
loop_
_entity_poly.entity_id
_entity_poly.type
_entity_poly.pdbx_seq_one_letter_code
_entity_poly.pdbx_strand_id
1 'polypeptide(L)'
;MALVGWWLTEMPKVRGVKQTVLTVAHRLDLAVMLFDNLSPILNKYFDAYLMKSYGRNSVTMPDGSKWFVRAANNSVGHGMSCDLIVADEMWDIGRDVVDGGLIPAQRAKRSPLLSLWSTAGTEASTAMLKWREQGLRAIDTGHTSSFYFAEWSPPPDMSPLDPASWAWSNPALGTTLTMKTIEAESENPDRASFLRASCNLWVASDKAWIQPGVWPQLLYSDPIPDGGTVAIECSLDDARYFGVRCVVLPDHRTVATVEFVVDTFDQVMAEVDRLCNTGAVRFAITPTIDLHWPVALERKRIVVGYGEILKFTPRIKAMIGEKLILHTGEQMLAEHVQRAVAVRSQNSIALSSQRSPGPIELARCLVWAAALASRPTSSGKPMIVVASR
;
A
#
# COMPACT_ATOMS: atom_id res chain seq x y z
N MET A 1 1.12 22.82 10.32
CA MET A 1 1.11 24.26 10.70
C MET A 1 2.39 25.01 10.28
N ALA A 2 3.58 24.55 10.59
CA ALA A 2 4.84 25.22 10.20
C ALA A 2 4.94 25.51 8.70
N LEU A 3 4.58 24.54 7.83
CA LEU A 3 4.57 24.74 6.39
C LEU A 3 3.63 25.88 5.95
N VAL A 4 2.43 25.96 6.51
CA VAL A 4 1.45 27.01 6.18
C VAL A 4 1.95 28.39 6.62
N GLY A 5 2.46 28.47 7.85
CA GLY A 5 3.04 29.72 8.38
C GLY A 5 4.21 30.21 7.53
N TRP A 6 5.18 29.35 7.26
CA TRP A 6 6.32 29.65 6.41
C TRP A 6 5.90 30.05 4.99
N TRP A 7 4.93 29.34 4.40
CA TRP A 7 4.45 29.67 3.06
C TRP A 7 3.82 31.04 2.97
N LEU A 8 3.04 31.44 3.98
CA LEU A 8 2.39 32.77 4.02
C LEU A 8 3.36 33.92 4.27
N THR A 9 4.47 33.66 5.00
CA THR A 9 5.42 34.73 5.38
C THR A 9 6.60 34.84 4.43
N GLU A 10 7.06 33.73 3.83
CA GLU A 10 8.29 33.70 3.04
C GLU A 10 8.04 33.55 1.53
N MET A 11 7.07 32.73 1.11
CA MET A 11 6.87 32.47 -0.31
C MET A 11 6.42 33.68 -1.13
N PRO A 12 5.63 34.65 -0.60
CA PRO A 12 5.36 35.89 -1.32
C PRO A 12 6.63 36.67 -1.66
N LYS A 13 7.62 36.70 -0.74
CA LYS A 13 8.91 37.35 -0.95
C LYS A 13 9.73 36.65 -2.04
N VAL A 14 9.77 35.30 -1.98
CA VAL A 14 10.52 34.48 -2.93
C VAL A 14 9.92 34.56 -4.34
N ARG A 15 8.59 34.53 -4.43
CA ARG A 15 7.86 34.47 -5.73
C ARG A 15 7.51 35.85 -6.28
N GLY A 16 7.59 36.91 -5.48
CA GLY A 16 7.21 38.28 -5.86
C GLY A 16 5.69 38.46 -6.06
N VAL A 17 4.85 37.52 -5.61
CA VAL A 17 3.39 37.55 -5.79
C VAL A 17 2.68 36.98 -4.57
N LYS A 18 1.48 37.55 -4.29
CA LYS A 18 0.61 37.04 -3.23
C LYS A 18 0.28 35.57 -3.41
N GLN A 19 0.17 34.86 -2.30
CA GLN A 19 -0.08 33.44 -2.27
C GLN A 19 -1.50 33.12 -1.79
N THR A 20 -2.09 32.03 -2.31
CA THR A 20 -3.36 31.50 -1.85
C THR A 20 -3.12 30.11 -1.27
N VAL A 21 -3.41 29.95 0.01
CA VAL A 21 -3.27 28.69 0.76
C VAL A 21 -4.64 28.15 1.13
N LEU A 22 -4.84 26.87 0.94
CA LEU A 22 -6.04 26.14 1.38
C LEU A 22 -5.63 24.98 2.29
N THR A 23 -6.19 24.93 3.49
CA THR A 23 -6.08 23.75 4.38
C THR A 23 -7.43 23.05 4.44
N VAL A 24 -7.42 21.75 4.27
CA VAL A 24 -8.60 20.88 4.36
C VAL A 24 -8.37 19.74 5.32
N ALA A 25 -9.41 19.33 6.02
CA ALA A 25 -9.48 18.05 6.73
C ALA A 25 -10.85 17.42 6.47
N HIS A 26 -11.01 16.12 6.72
CA HIS A 26 -12.29 15.44 6.47
C HIS A 26 -13.45 16.07 7.27
N ARG A 27 -13.17 16.64 8.45
CA ARG A 27 -14.13 17.38 9.30
C ARG A 27 -13.66 18.82 9.48
N LEU A 28 -14.65 19.73 9.55
CA LEU A 28 -14.38 21.16 9.72
C LEU A 28 -13.72 21.48 11.07
N ASP A 29 -14.12 20.83 12.15
CA ASP A 29 -13.58 21.04 13.48
C ASP A 29 -12.06 20.75 13.55
N LEU A 30 -11.60 19.70 12.88
CA LEU A 30 -10.17 19.37 12.78
C LEU A 30 -9.41 20.46 11.99
N ALA A 31 -9.96 20.90 10.86
CA ALA A 31 -9.36 21.98 10.09
C ALA A 31 -9.32 23.28 10.89
N VAL A 32 -10.35 23.57 11.72
CA VAL A 32 -10.43 24.75 12.59
C VAL A 32 -9.40 24.69 13.72
N MET A 33 -9.05 23.52 14.25
CA MET A 33 -7.96 23.37 15.23
C MET A 33 -6.62 23.91 14.70
N LEU A 34 -6.30 23.60 13.44
CA LEU A 34 -5.10 24.15 12.79
C LEU A 34 -5.17 25.68 12.67
N PHE A 35 -6.34 26.20 12.33
CA PHE A 35 -6.58 27.64 12.25
C PHE A 35 -6.41 28.31 13.61
N ASP A 36 -7.01 27.80 14.67
CA ASP A 36 -6.97 28.38 16.00
C ASP A 36 -5.57 28.38 16.62
N ASN A 37 -4.74 27.42 16.23
CA ASN A 37 -3.35 27.35 16.67
C ASN A 37 -2.41 28.32 15.92
N LEU A 38 -2.60 28.52 14.62
CA LEU A 38 -1.70 29.33 13.81
C LEU A 38 -2.16 30.78 13.63
N SER A 39 -3.47 31.04 13.53
CA SER A 39 -3.99 32.37 13.22
C SER A 39 -3.65 33.42 14.27
N PRO A 40 -3.61 33.14 15.60
CA PRO A 40 -3.17 34.13 16.59
C PRO A 40 -1.70 34.55 16.42
N ILE A 41 -0.84 33.63 16.01
CA ILE A 41 0.58 33.90 15.73
C ILE A 41 0.71 34.83 14.54
N LEU A 42 -0.01 34.54 13.44
CA LEU A 42 -0.01 35.36 12.24
C LEU A 42 -0.57 36.79 12.53
N ASN A 43 -1.62 36.89 13.32
CA ASN A 43 -2.18 38.15 13.70
C ASN A 43 -1.22 38.97 14.56
N LYS A 44 -0.63 38.34 15.61
CA LYS A 44 0.21 39.06 16.59
C LYS A 44 1.57 39.50 16.04
N TYR A 45 2.19 38.67 15.19
CA TYR A 45 3.58 38.88 14.77
C TYR A 45 3.73 39.27 13.30
N PHE A 46 2.66 39.15 12.50
CA PHE A 46 2.69 39.43 11.07
C PHE A 46 1.54 40.31 10.61
N ASP A 47 0.84 40.98 11.52
CA ASP A 47 -0.25 41.93 11.26
C ASP A 47 -1.37 41.36 10.34
N ALA A 48 -1.60 40.05 10.41
CA ALA A 48 -2.61 39.39 9.58
C ALA A 48 -4.02 39.70 10.08
N TYR A 49 -4.93 39.96 9.14
CA TYR A 49 -6.36 40.12 9.44
C TYR A 49 -7.04 38.75 9.51
N LEU A 50 -7.77 38.53 10.61
CA LEU A 50 -8.50 37.28 10.87
C LEU A 50 -10.00 37.43 10.60
N MET A 51 -10.55 36.54 9.81
CA MET A 51 -11.99 36.38 9.66
C MET A 51 -12.41 35.03 10.27
N LYS A 52 -13.20 35.09 11.37
CA LYS A 52 -13.79 33.91 12.00
C LYS A 52 -15.28 33.87 11.68
N SER A 53 -15.71 32.90 10.90
CA SER A 53 -17.11 32.65 10.56
C SER A 53 -17.31 31.17 10.36
N TYR A 54 -18.44 30.64 10.80
CA TYR A 54 -18.76 29.22 10.66
C TYR A 54 -18.56 28.74 9.21
N GLY A 55 -17.67 27.79 9.00
CA GLY A 55 -17.33 27.24 7.69
C GLY A 55 -16.54 28.19 6.75
N ARG A 56 -16.16 29.40 7.18
CA ARG A 56 -15.49 30.40 6.34
C ARG A 56 -14.30 31.06 7.01
N ASN A 57 -13.62 30.35 7.91
CA ASN A 57 -12.42 30.87 8.54
C ASN A 57 -11.34 31.19 7.51
N SER A 58 -10.73 32.37 7.63
CA SER A 58 -9.64 32.78 6.75
C SER A 58 -8.70 33.78 7.42
N VAL A 59 -7.48 33.84 6.93
CA VAL A 59 -6.46 34.82 7.25
C VAL A 59 -6.12 35.61 6.00
N THR A 60 -5.98 36.92 6.12
CA THR A 60 -5.44 37.78 5.05
C THR A 60 -4.18 38.46 5.57
N MET A 61 -3.05 38.23 4.89
CA MET A 61 -1.78 38.83 5.17
C MET A 61 -1.72 40.27 4.64
N PRO A 62 -0.84 41.15 5.15
CA PRO A 62 -0.70 42.56 4.68
C PRO A 62 -0.38 42.67 3.19
N ASP A 63 0.33 41.72 2.60
CA ASP A 63 0.64 41.61 1.17
C ASP A 63 -0.53 41.15 0.29
N GLY A 64 -1.67 40.85 0.92
CA GLY A 64 -2.88 40.30 0.25
C GLY A 64 -2.86 38.79 0.05
N SER A 65 -1.84 38.06 0.55
CA SER A 65 -1.87 36.59 0.60
C SER A 65 -2.99 36.11 1.52
N LYS A 66 -3.59 34.97 1.18
CA LYS A 66 -4.76 34.47 1.90
C LYS A 66 -4.60 32.99 2.27
N TRP A 67 -5.08 32.67 3.46
CA TRP A 67 -5.23 31.31 3.92
C TRP A 67 -6.71 31.01 4.21
N PHE A 68 -7.22 29.94 3.63
CA PHE A 68 -8.57 29.44 3.81
C PHE A 68 -8.55 28.09 4.50
N VAL A 69 -9.51 27.87 5.39
CA VAL A 69 -9.70 26.58 6.09
C VAL A 69 -11.10 26.05 5.78
N ARG A 70 -11.19 24.83 5.30
CA ARG A 70 -12.44 24.22 4.83
C ARG A 70 -12.54 22.75 5.25
N ALA A 71 -13.78 22.23 5.33
CA ALA A 71 -14.00 20.79 5.34
C ALA A 71 -13.80 20.20 3.94
N ALA A 72 -13.29 18.99 3.89
CA ALA A 72 -13.15 18.23 2.65
C ALA A 72 -14.54 17.78 2.16
N ASN A 73 -14.99 18.33 1.05
CA ASN A 73 -16.22 17.94 0.35
C ASN A 73 -16.04 18.10 -1.16
N ASN A 74 -16.95 17.59 -1.96
CA ASN A 74 -16.84 17.56 -3.41
C ASN A 74 -16.78 18.95 -4.09
N SER A 75 -17.17 20.02 -3.39
CA SER A 75 -17.09 21.40 -3.89
C SER A 75 -15.89 22.18 -3.35
N VAL A 76 -15.07 21.57 -2.48
CA VAL A 76 -13.88 22.23 -1.89
C VAL A 76 -12.89 22.58 -3.02
N GLY A 77 -12.39 23.81 -2.99
CA GLY A 77 -11.46 24.28 -4.03
C GLY A 77 -12.13 24.82 -5.30
N HIS A 78 -13.42 24.59 -5.53
CA HIS A 78 -14.10 25.13 -6.69
C HIS A 78 -14.07 26.67 -6.69
N GLY A 79 -13.71 27.26 -7.83
CA GLY A 79 -13.54 28.70 -7.98
C GLY A 79 -12.30 29.28 -7.28
N MET A 80 -11.45 28.45 -6.71
CA MET A 80 -10.20 28.85 -6.10
C MET A 80 -9.01 28.55 -7.02
N SER A 81 -7.94 29.31 -6.83
CA SER A 81 -6.65 29.06 -7.49
C SER A 81 -5.57 29.09 -6.42
N CYS A 82 -5.14 27.90 -5.97
CA CYS A 82 -4.32 27.72 -4.77
C CYS A 82 -2.85 27.45 -5.11
N ASP A 83 -1.94 28.14 -4.43
CA ASP A 83 -0.50 27.93 -4.52
C ASP A 83 -0.03 26.78 -3.63
N LEU A 84 -0.66 26.66 -2.45
CA LEU A 84 -0.46 25.55 -1.53
C LEU A 84 -1.82 24.98 -1.13
N ILE A 85 -1.97 23.67 -1.19
CA ILE A 85 -3.05 22.94 -0.54
C ILE A 85 -2.44 21.97 0.46
N VAL A 86 -2.92 22.01 1.72
CA VAL A 86 -2.58 21.07 2.77
C VAL A 86 -3.83 20.27 3.11
N ALA A 87 -3.81 19.00 2.86
CA ALA A 87 -4.85 18.06 3.28
C ALA A 87 -4.36 17.28 4.49
N ASP A 88 -5.05 17.42 5.61
CA ASP A 88 -4.77 16.73 6.86
C ASP A 88 -5.78 15.62 7.09
N GLU A 89 -5.36 14.56 7.78
CA GLU A 89 -6.14 13.34 7.95
C GLU A 89 -6.62 12.76 6.60
N MET A 90 -5.67 12.68 5.65
CA MET A 90 -5.94 12.28 4.27
C MET A 90 -6.56 10.89 4.15
N TRP A 91 -6.36 10.02 5.15
CA TRP A 91 -6.93 8.66 5.19
C TRP A 91 -8.47 8.64 5.09
N ASP A 92 -9.16 9.71 5.52
CA ASP A 92 -10.61 9.82 5.50
C ASP A 92 -11.14 10.83 4.44
N ILE A 93 -10.27 11.30 3.54
CA ILE A 93 -10.67 12.16 2.42
C ILE A 93 -10.92 11.31 1.17
N GLY A 94 -12.12 11.41 0.62
CA GLY A 94 -12.54 10.65 -0.55
C GLY A 94 -11.79 11.04 -1.84
N ARG A 95 -11.68 10.10 -2.77
CA ARG A 95 -11.00 10.29 -4.05
C ARG A 95 -11.60 11.43 -4.89
N ASP A 96 -12.93 11.55 -4.90
CA ASP A 96 -13.62 12.59 -5.66
C ASP A 96 -13.29 14.00 -5.19
N VAL A 97 -13.04 14.16 -3.87
CA VAL A 97 -12.60 15.43 -3.28
C VAL A 97 -11.22 15.83 -3.79
N VAL A 98 -10.30 14.88 -3.83
CA VAL A 98 -8.91 15.13 -4.26
C VAL A 98 -8.84 15.35 -5.77
N ASP A 99 -9.35 14.40 -6.54
CA ASP A 99 -9.24 14.39 -8.00
C ASP A 99 -10.18 15.44 -8.65
N GLY A 100 -11.38 15.66 -8.07
CA GLY A 100 -12.39 16.60 -8.58
C GLY A 100 -12.32 18.02 -8.01
N GLY A 101 -11.77 18.18 -6.80
CA GLY A 101 -11.73 19.48 -6.09
C GLY A 101 -10.33 20.06 -5.91
N LEU A 102 -9.45 19.35 -5.20
CA LEU A 102 -8.16 19.90 -4.79
C LEU A 102 -7.18 20.06 -5.94
N ILE A 103 -6.98 19.02 -6.75
CA ILE A 103 -6.06 19.06 -7.91
C ILE A 103 -6.47 20.11 -8.92
N PRO A 104 -7.76 20.22 -9.34
CA PRO A 104 -8.19 21.27 -10.26
C PRO A 104 -7.97 22.69 -9.73
N ALA A 105 -8.08 22.91 -8.42
CA ALA A 105 -7.83 24.21 -7.80
C ALA A 105 -6.37 24.70 -7.91
N GLN A 106 -5.45 23.86 -8.36
CA GLN A 106 -4.04 24.21 -8.55
C GLN A 106 -3.61 24.38 -10.01
N ARG A 107 -4.43 23.95 -10.97
CA ARG A 107 -4.07 23.91 -12.40
C ARG A 107 -3.65 25.26 -12.98
N ALA A 108 -4.19 26.36 -12.48
CA ALA A 108 -3.86 27.73 -12.95
C ALA A 108 -2.57 28.31 -12.34
N LYS A 109 -1.91 27.54 -11.46
CA LYS A 109 -0.68 28.00 -10.80
C LYS A 109 0.57 27.43 -11.48
N ARG A 110 1.62 28.26 -11.57
CA ARG A 110 2.88 27.87 -12.23
C ARG A 110 3.67 26.80 -11.47
N SER A 111 3.64 26.84 -10.13
CA SER A 111 4.40 25.92 -9.28
C SER A 111 3.63 25.67 -7.98
N PRO A 112 2.49 24.97 -8.07
CA PRO A 112 1.69 24.66 -6.87
C PRO A 112 2.31 23.53 -6.07
N LEU A 113 1.95 23.45 -4.79
CA LEU A 113 2.27 22.32 -3.92
C LEU A 113 0.98 21.72 -3.35
N LEU A 114 0.77 20.43 -3.59
CA LEU A 114 -0.23 19.61 -2.89
C LEU A 114 0.50 18.82 -1.80
N SER A 115 0.18 19.08 -0.55
CA SER A 115 0.81 18.47 0.62
C SER A 115 -0.22 17.64 1.39
N LEU A 116 -0.04 16.32 1.41
CA LEU A 116 -0.96 15.35 1.98
C LEU A 116 -0.35 14.74 3.25
N TRP A 117 -1.08 14.80 4.36
CA TRP A 117 -0.62 14.32 5.67
C TRP A 117 -1.63 13.36 6.25
N SER A 118 -1.16 12.26 6.83
CA SER A 118 -2.04 11.25 7.40
C SER A 118 -1.31 10.22 8.24
N THR A 119 -2.03 9.58 9.15
CA THR A 119 -1.72 8.23 9.61
C THR A 119 -2.17 7.20 8.57
N ALA A 120 -1.81 5.93 8.76
CA ALA A 120 -2.32 4.85 7.94
C ALA A 120 -3.87 4.82 7.97
N GLY A 121 -4.44 4.38 6.87
CA GLY A 121 -5.89 4.26 6.72
C GLY A 121 -6.38 2.82 6.72
N THR A 122 -7.57 2.66 6.15
CA THR A 122 -8.22 1.36 5.92
C THR A 122 -8.45 1.15 4.42
N GLU A 123 -9.08 0.04 4.04
CA GLU A 123 -9.49 -0.21 2.65
C GLU A 123 -10.44 0.87 2.06
N ALA A 124 -11.07 1.67 2.90
CA ALA A 124 -11.91 2.79 2.45
C ALA A 124 -11.08 4.03 2.06
N SER A 125 -9.82 4.09 2.44
CA SER A 125 -8.93 5.23 2.20
C SER A 125 -8.39 5.26 0.75
N THR A 126 -9.27 5.16 -0.23
CA THR A 126 -8.93 4.92 -1.65
C THR A 126 -8.07 6.02 -2.28
N ALA A 127 -8.26 7.28 -1.88
CA ALA A 127 -7.44 8.38 -2.36
C ALA A 127 -6.00 8.26 -1.85
N MET A 128 -5.83 8.02 -0.55
CA MET A 128 -4.51 7.90 0.07
C MET A 128 -3.76 6.68 -0.43
N LEU A 129 -4.46 5.55 -0.63
CA LEU A 129 -3.87 4.32 -1.20
C LEU A 129 -3.24 4.56 -2.58
N LYS A 130 -3.94 5.29 -3.46
CA LYS A 130 -3.41 5.68 -4.77
C LYS A 130 -2.10 6.46 -4.65
N TRP A 131 -2.04 7.45 -3.76
CA TRP A 131 -0.84 8.27 -3.56
C TRP A 131 0.30 7.49 -2.89
N ARG A 132 -0.02 6.63 -1.93
CA ARG A 132 0.95 5.74 -1.30
C ARG A 132 1.57 4.78 -2.30
N GLU A 133 0.76 4.14 -3.13
CA GLU A 133 1.25 3.23 -4.18
C GLU A 133 2.17 3.95 -5.16
N GLN A 134 1.78 5.16 -5.59
CA GLN A 134 2.63 5.98 -6.44
C GLN A 134 3.97 6.32 -5.78
N GLY A 135 3.96 6.60 -4.46
CA GLY A 135 5.17 6.88 -3.68
C GLY A 135 6.09 5.68 -3.57
N LEU A 136 5.55 4.52 -3.22
CA LEU A 136 6.31 3.26 -3.15
C LEU A 136 6.90 2.90 -4.51
N ARG A 137 6.12 3.02 -5.58
CA ARG A 137 6.60 2.78 -6.94
C ARG A 137 7.76 3.73 -7.31
N ALA A 138 7.67 5.01 -6.95
CA ALA A 138 8.74 5.98 -7.22
C ALA A 138 10.03 5.62 -6.47
N ILE A 139 9.93 5.11 -5.24
CA ILE A 139 11.08 4.63 -4.45
C ILE A 139 11.68 3.38 -5.11
N ASP A 140 10.86 2.38 -5.42
CA ASP A 140 11.31 1.10 -5.98
C ASP A 140 11.99 1.25 -7.34
N THR A 141 11.51 2.18 -8.18
CA THR A 141 12.08 2.42 -9.51
C THR A 141 13.24 3.43 -9.50
N GLY A 142 13.50 4.09 -8.36
CA GLY A 142 14.48 5.17 -8.27
C GLY A 142 14.16 6.36 -9.18
N HIS A 143 12.91 6.48 -9.63
CA HIS A 143 12.50 7.52 -10.56
C HIS A 143 12.40 8.88 -9.87
N THR A 144 13.25 9.83 -10.28
CA THR A 144 13.18 11.20 -9.80
C THR A 144 12.03 11.95 -10.45
N SER A 145 11.10 12.41 -9.64
CA SER A 145 9.94 13.21 -10.09
C SER A 145 9.72 14.40 -9.16
N SER A 146 8.72 15.22 -9.46
CA SER A 146 8.24 16.27 -8.56
C SER A 146 7.41 15.74 -7.38
N PHE A 147 7.40 14.43 -7.16
CA PHE A 147 6.67 13.75 -6.10
C PHE A 147 7.62 13.38 -4.97
N TYR A 148 7.31 13.82 -3.75
CA TYR A 148 8.01 13.42 -2.54
C TYR A 148 7.10 12.53 -1.70
N PHE A 149 7.61 11.40 -1.24
CA PHE A 149 6.90 10.48 -0.36
C PHE A 149 7.78 10.13 0.85
N ALA A 150 7.19 10.15 2.03
CA ALA A 150 7.80 9.69 3.27
C ALA A 150 6.77 8.91 4.09
N GLU A 151 7.16 7.76 4.56
CA GLU A 151 6.35 6.90 5.43
C GLU A 151 7.20 6.44 6.61
N TRP A 152 6.64 6.56 7.80
CA TRP A 152 7.22 6.04 9.04
C TRP A 152 6.35 4.87 9.51
N SER A 153 6.86 3.67 9.36
CA SER A 153 6.18 2.43 9.76
C SER A 153 7.22 1.37 10.16
N PRO A 154 6.87 0.37 10.99
CA PRO A 154 7.78 -0.70 11.33
C PRO A 154 8.21 -1.48 10.08
N PRO A 155 9.46 -1.95 10.01
CA PRO A 155 9.87 -2.89 8.97
C PRO A 155 9.01 -4.16 9.00
N PRO A 156 8.77 -4.81 7.86
CA PRO A 156 7.91 -6.00 7.77
C PRO A 156 8.40 -7.20 8.59
N ASP A 157 9.71 -7.30 8.81
CA ASP A 157 10.38 -8.34 9.58
C ASP A 157 10.31 -8.14 11.11
N MET A 158 9.88 -6.95 11.56
CA MET A 158 9.68 -6.66 12.96
C MET A 158 8.22 -6.85 13.38
N SER A 159 8.01 -7.48 14.55
CA SER A 159 6.68 -7.52 15.14
C SER A 159 6.23 -6.10 15.53
N PRO A 160 5.06 -5.62 15.07
CA PRO A 160 4.56 -4.31 15.48
C PRO A 160 4.15 -4.23 16.96
N LEU A 161 4.15 -5.38 17.66
CA LEU A 161 3.89 -5.47 19.10
C LEU A 161 5.18 -5.42 19.91
N ASP A 162 6.33 -5.50 19.25
CA ASP A 162 7.62 -5.33 19.90
C ASP A 162 7.89 -3.83 20.13
N PRO A 163 8.15 -3.38 21.36
CA PRO A 163 8.50 -1.99 21.66
C PRO A 163 9.66 -1.44 20.80
N ALA A 164 10.60 -2.29 20.38
CA ALA A 164 11.70 -1.89 19.51
C ALA A 164 11.23 -1.41 18.12
N SER A 165 10.06 -1.85 17.68
CA SER A 165 9.48 -1.44 16.39
C SER A 165 8.83 -0.04 16.43
N TRP A 166 8.45 0.45 17.60
CA TRP A 166 7.62 1.66 17.72
C TRP A 166 8.32 2.96 17.35
N ALA A 167 9.64 3.00 17.48
CA ALA A 167 10.44 4.15 17.04
C ALA A 167 10.36 4.39 15.53
N TRP A 168 10.14 3.35 14.73
CA TRP A 168 10.01 3.45 13.28
C TRP A 168 8.73 4.19 12.84
N SER A 169 7.66 4.03 13.61
CA SER A 169 6.38 4.71 13.32
C SER A 169 6.27 6.09 13.96
N ASN A 170 7.09 6.35 14.97
CA ASN A 170 6.92 7.50 15.84
C ASN A 170 8.21 8.33 15.90
N PRO A 171 8.48 9.19 14.90
CA PRO A 171 9.69 10.03 14.88
C PRO A 171 9.74 11.03 16.04
N ALA A 172 8.62 11.28 16.74
CA ALA A 172 8.54 12.13 17.92
C ALA A 172 8.85 11.39 19.23
N LEU A 173 9.11 10.07 19.16
CA LEU A 173 9.42 9.27 20.36
C LEU A 173 10.72 9.72 21.01
N GLY A 174 10.66 9.93 22.33
CA GLY A 174 11.78 10.48 23.12
C GLY A 174 11.83 12.01 23.14
N THR A 175 10.95 12.70 22.42
CA THR A 175 10.80 14.16 22.45
C THR A 175 9.44 14.58 23.02
N THR A 176 8.40 14.57 22.22
CA THR A 176 7.02 14.90 22.62
C THR A 176 6.15 13.68 22.92
N LEU A 177 6.56 12.51 22.46
CA LEU A 177 5.89 11.22 22.72
C LEU A 177 6.79 10.35 23.60
N THR A 178 6.21 9.71 24.62
CA THR A 178 6.94 8.83 25.52
C THR A 178 6.67 7.35 25.20
N MET A 179 7.61 6.47 25.50
CA MET A 179 7.45 5.02 25.39
C MET A 179 6.23 4.55 26.20
N LYS A 180 6.09 5.04 27.43
CA LYS A 180 4.97 4.73 28.32
C LYS A 180 3.60 5.01 27.70
N THR A 181 3.51 6.06 26.87
CA THR A 181 2.26 6.39 26.16
C THR A 181 1.90 5.29 25.16
N ILE A 182 2.88 4.86 24.35
CA ILE A 182 2.65 3.81 23.34
C ILE A 182 2.40 2.44 24.01
N GLU A 183 3.08 2.15 25.12
CA GLU A 183 2.82 0.95 25.93
C GLU A 183 1.37 0.89 26.37
N ALA A 184 0.86 1.99 26.96
CA ALA A 184 -0.54 2.07 27.39
C ALA A 184 -1.52 1.92 26.19
N GLU A 185 -1.19 2.48 25.02
CA GLU A 185 -2.00 2.30 23.80
C GLU A 185 -1.96 0.85 23.29
N SER A 186 -0.83 0.15 23.47
CA SER A 186 -0.68 -1.25 23.05
C SER A 186 -1.54 -2.23 23.86
N GLU A 187 -1.97 -1.86 25.05
CA GLU A 187 -2.87 -2.63 25.91
C GLU A 187 -4.33 -2.52 25.47
N ASN A 188 -4.64 -1.64 24.49
CA ASN A 188 -6.00 -1.45 23.98
C ASN A 188 -6.54 -2.77 23.39
N PRO A 189 -7.75 -3.22 23.81
CA PRO A 189 -8.41 -4.38 23.20
C PRO A 189 -8.64 -4.27 21.70
N ASP A 190 -8.84 -3.04 21.18
CA ASP A 190 -8.89 -2.77 19.74
C ASP A 190 -7.47 -2.73 19.14
N ARG A 191 -6.98 -3.90 18.85
CA ARG A 191 -5.67 -4.12 18.26
C ARG A 191 -5.52 -3.42 16.91
N ALA A 192 -6.58 -3.37 16.10
CA ALA A 192 -6.55 -2.74 14.78
C ALA A 192 -6.34 -1.22 14.90
N SER A 193 -6.99 -0.59 15.87
CA SER A 193 -6.79 0.83 16.16
C SER A 193 -5.35 1.13 16.57
N PHE A 194 -4.75 0.34 17.46
CA PHE A 194 -3.34 0.48 17.86
C PHE A 194 -2.39 0.34 16.65
N LEU A 195 -2.57 -0.71 15.85
CA LEU A 195 -1.71 -0.96 14.69
C LEU A 195 -1.80 0.18 13.68
N ARG A 196 -3.00 0.74 13.47
CA ARG A 196 -3.21 1.84 12.55
C ARG A 196 -2.69 3.17 13.09
N ALA A 197 -3.10 3.55 14.29
CA ALA A 197 -2.86 4.89 14.83
C ALA A 197 -1.45 5.05 15.42
N SER A 198 -0.94 4.03 16.13
CA SER A 198 0.32 4.12 16.86
C SER A 198 1.49 3.46 16.13
N CYS A 199 1.22 2.39 15.34
CA CYS A 199 2.22 1.73 14.52
C CYS A 199 2.21 2.19 13.06
N ASN A 200 1.27 3.04 12.65
CA ASN A 200 1.12 3.51 11.27
C ASN A 200 1.06 2.38 10.24
N LEU A 201 0.45 1.27 10.60
CA LEU A 201 0.26 0.12 9.73
C LEU A 201 -1.12 0.17 9.07
N TRP A 202 -1.12 -0.10 7.78
CA TRP A 202 -2.36 -0.31 7.05
C TRP A 202 -3.01 -1.60 7.54
N VAL A 203 -4.09 -1.46 8.28
CA VAL A 203 -4.86 -2.59 8.76
C VAL A 203 -6.04 -2.80 7.83
N ALA A 204 -6.16 -4.01 7.32
CA ALA A 204 -7.45 -4.46 6.88
C ALA A 204 -8.33 -4.58 8.14
N SER A 205 -9.57 -4.10 8.08
CA SER A 205 -10.58 -4.36 9.10
C SER A 205 -10.56 -5.85 9.49
N ASP A 206 -11.37 -6.33 10.43
CA ASP A 206 -11.45 -7.72 10.96
C ASP A 206 -11.32 -8.89 9.96
N LYS A 207 -11.02 -8.59 8.70
CA LYS A 207 -10.92 -9.49 7.54
C LYS A 207 -9.50 -9.72 7.04
N ALA A 208 -8.45 -9.35 7.81
CA ALA A 208 -7.08 -9.65 7.42
C ALA A 208 -6.91 -11.13 7.05
N TRP A 209 -6.28 -11.41 5.90
CA TRP A 209 -6.04 -12.78 5.48
C TRP A 209 -5.14 -13.52 6.48
N ILE A 210 -4.04 -12.89 6.85
CA ILE A 210 -3.09 -13.41 7.84
C ILE A 210 -3.06 -12.45 9.03
N GLN A 211 -3.11 -13.02 10.25
CA GLN A 211 -3.04 -12.21 11.47
C GLN A 211 -1.68 -11.51 11.58
N PRO A 212 -1.66 -10.25 12.07
CA PRO A 212 -0.42 -9.53 12.30
C PRO A 212 0.56 -10.34 13.18
N GLY A 213 1.85 -10.31 12.82
CA GLY A 213 2.90 -10.99 13.56
C GLY A 213 3.09 -12.48 13.22
N VAL A 214 2.20 -13.10 12.43
CA VAL A 214 2.37 -14.51 11.98
C VAL A 214 3.43 -14.59 10.88
N TRP A 215 3.34 -13.74 9.86
CA TRP A 215 4.21 -13.78 8.70
C TRP A 215 5.72 -13.68 9.05
N PRO A 216 6.19 -12.73 9.89
CA PRO A 216 7.61 -12.63 10.24
C PRO A 216 8.20 -13.87 10.90
N GLN A 217 7.38 -14.72 11.53
CA GLN A 217 7.83 -15.96 12.17
C GLN A 217 8.14 -17.10 11.20
N LEU A 218 7.87 -16.90 9.90
CA LEU A 218 7.96 -17.91 8.84
C LEU A 218 9.20 -17.70 7.96
N LEU A 219 10.17 -16.94 8.45
CA LEU A 219 11.41 -16.64 7.73
C LEU A 219 12.24 -17.92 7.52
N TYR A 220 12.74 -18.08 6.29
CA TYR A 220 13.63 -19.16 5.86
C TYR A 220 14.93 -18.54 5.34
N SER A 221 16.05 -18.97 5.90
CA SER A 221 17.37 -18.37 5.63
C SER A 221 18.33 -19.27 4.85
N ASP A 222 17.94 -20.53 4.62
CA ASP A 222 18.79 -21.45 3.86
C ASP A 222 18.61 -21.28 2.34
N PRO A 223 19.55 -21.77 1.51
CA PRO A 223 19.42 -21.75 0.07
C PRO A 223 18.16 -22.48 -0.42
N ILE A 224 17.45 -21.87 -1.38
CA ILE A 224 16.25 -22.47 -1.97
C ILE A 224 16.67 -23.41 -3.09
N PRO A 225 16.12 -24.66 -3.14
CA PRO A 225 16.36 -25.56 -4.25
C PRO A 225 15.88 -24.98 -5.60
N ASP A 226 16.51 -25.43 -6.69
CA ASP A 226 16.09 -25.10 -8.04
C ASP A 226 14.72 -25.71 -8.40
N GLY A 227 14.07 -25.16 -9.43
CA GLY A 227 12.79 -25.66 -9.92
C GLY A 227 11.59 -25.09 -9.16
N GLY A 228 10.48 -25.86 -9.16
CA GLY A 228 9.24 -25.48 -8.47
C GLY A 228 8.16 -24.89 -9.36
N THR A 229 7.30 -24.05 -8.76
CA THR A 229 6.20 -23.39 -9.49
C THR A 229 6.33 -21.87 -9.32
N VAL A 230 6.32 -21.15 -10.42
CA VAL A 230 6.31 -19.68 -10.45
C VAL A 230 4.91 -19.21 -10.83
N ALA A 231 4.28 -18.40 -10.01
CA ALA A 231 3.07 -17.68 -10.39
C ALA A 231 3.41 -16.28 -10.87
N ILE A 232 2.78 -15.86 -11.97
CA ILE A 232 2.99 -14.58 -12.61
C ILE A 232 1.67 -13.85 -12.77
N GLU A 233 1.62 -12.60 -12.33
CA GLU A 233 0.46 -11.71 -12.46
C GLU A 233 0.92 -10.29 -12.84
N CYS A 234 0.07 -9.55 -13.55
CA CYS A 234 0.27 -8.13 -13.81
C CYS A 234 -0.53 -7.27 -12.82
N SER A 235 -0.08 -6.05 -12.58
CA SER A 235 -0.84 -5.03 -11.84
C SER A 235 -2.12 -4.64 -12.59
N LEU A 236 -3.10 -4.08 -11.87
CA LEU A 236 -4.39 -3.65 -12.45
C LEU A 236 -4.25 -2.55 -13.53
N ASP A 237 -3.17 -1.82 -13.52
CA ASP A 237 -2.85 -0.77 -14.51
C ASP A 237 -1.90 -1.26 -15.62
N ASP A 238 -1.65 -2.57 -15.68
CA ASP A 238 -0.75 -3.26 -16.63
C ASP A 238 0.69 -2.67 -16.66
N ALA A 239 1.08 -1.94 -15.60
CA ALA A 239 2.36 -1.25 -15.55
C ALA A 239 3.48 -2.07 -14.87
N ARG A 240 3.15 -3.22 -14.26
CA ARG A 240 4.07 -4.09 -13.54
C ARG A 240 3.69 -5.54 -13.62
N TYR A 241 4.71 -6.39 -13.58
CA TYR A 241 4.58 -7.83 -13.52
C TYR A 241 5.28 -8.37 -12.27
N PHE A 242 4.63 -9.30 -11.60
CA PHE A 242 5.08 -9.89 -10.35
C PHE A 242 5.25 -11.40 -10.53
N GLY A 243 6.39 -11.92 -10.07
CA GLY A 243 6.68 -13.35 -10.10
C GLY A 243 7.03 -13.88 -8.71
N VAL A 244 6.25 -14.85 -8.20
CA VAL A 244 6.57 -15.58 -6.96
C VAL A 244 6.82 -17.03 -7.27
N ARG A 245 7.98 -17.54 -6.85
CA ARG A 245 8.33 -18.96 -6.94
C ARG A 245 8.08 -19.66 -5.61
N CYS A 246 7.50 -20.85 -5.67
CA CYS A 246 7.34 -21.74 -4.54
C CYS A 246 7.98 -23.10 -4.82
N VAL A 247 8.78 -23.58 -3.85
CA VAL A 247 9.46 -24.86 -3.89
C VAL A 247 9.12 -25.68 -2.65
N VAL A 248 8.83 -26.97 -2.82
CA VAL A 248 8.62 -27.88 -1.71
C VAL A 248 9.95 -28.41 -1.23
N LEU A 249 10.24 -28.25 0.06
CA LEU A 249 11.42 -28.74 0.73
C LEU A 249 11.31 -30.23 1.05
N PRO A 250 12.43 -30.93 1.35
CA PRO A 250 12.42 -32.34 1.73
C PRO A 250 11.57 -32.67 2.98
N ASP A 251 11.36 -31.70 3.85
CA ASP A 251 10.51 -31.80 5.04
C ASP A 251 9.03 -31.47 4.79
N HIS A 252 8.64 -31.38 3.50
CA HIS A 252 7.28 -31.07 3.01
C HIS A 252 6.80 -29.65 3.28
N ARG A 253 7.61 -28.75 3.84
CA ARG A 253 7.31 -27.32 3.88
C ARG A 253 7.51 -26.72 2.49
N THR A 254 6.83 -25.60 2.24
CA THR A 254 6.94 -24.87 0.98
C THR A 254 7.57 -23.53 1.23
N VAL A 255 8.70 -23.22 0.59
CA VAL A 255 9.34 -21.92 0.66
C VAL A 255 8.92 -21.07 -0.53
N ALA A 256 8.58 -19.82 -0.28
CA ALA A 256 8.21 -18.82 -1.27
C ALA A 256 9.29 -17.73 -1.36
N THR A 257 9.60 -17.30 -2.58
CA THR A 257 10.51 -16.18 -2.86
C THR A 257 9.96 -15.33 -4.00
N VAL A 258 10.22 -14.03 -3.97
CA VAL A 258 9.94 -13.13 -5.09
C VAL A 258 11.04 -13.31 -6.12
N GLU A 259 10.72 -13.87 -7.27
CA GLU A 259 11.70 -14.07 -8.35
C GLU A 259 11.96 -12.79 -9.13
N PHE A 260 10.90 -12.01 -9.37
CA PHE A 260 11.02 -10.74 -10.07
C PHE A 260 9.83 -9.81 -9.82
N VAL A 261 10.10 -8.53 -9.97
CA VAL A 261 9.12 -7.46 -10.16
C VAL A 261 9.67 -6.58 -11.28
N VAL A 262 8.98 -6.57 -12.43
CA VAL A 262 9.47 -5.94 -13.66
C VAL A 262 8.37 -5.12 -14.33
N ASP A 263 8.73 -4.17 -15.19
CA ASP A 263 7.80 -3.20 -15.76
C ASP A 263 7.32 -3.56 -17.17
N THR A 264 7.98 -4.53 -17.85
CA THR A 264 7.63 -4.90 -19.22
C THR A 264 7.48 -6.40 -19.40
N PHE A 265 6.64 -6.83 -20.35
CA PHE A 265 6.48 -8.23 -20.68
C PHE A 265 7.76 -8.87 -21.25
N ASP A 266 8.59 -8.11 -21.95
CA ASP A 266 9.89 -8.62 -22.45
C ASP A 266 10.83 -8.99 -21.30
N GLN A 267 10.81 -8.20 -20.21
CA GLN A 267 11.55 -8.52 -19.00
C GLN A 267 11.00 -9.78 -18.31
N VAL A 268 9.65 -9.97 -18.30
CA VAL A 268 9.05 -11.22 -17.83
C VAL A 268 9.59 -12.41 -18.61
N MET A 269 9.66 -12.31 -19.94
CA MET A 269 10.16 -13.40 -20.78
C MET A 269 11.63 -13.68 -20.55
N ALA A 270 12.47 -12.66 -20.31
CA ALA A 270 13.86 -12.86 -19.93
C ALA A 270 14.00 -13.64 -18.61
N GLU A 271 13.17 -13.33 -17.60
CA GLU A 271 13.15 -14.06 -16.34
C GLU A 271 12.61 -15.50 -16.50
N VAL A 272 11.60 -15.71 -17.32
CA VAL A 272 11.07 -17.03 -17.65
C VAL A 272 12.16 -17.90 -18.32
N ASP A 273 12.91 -17.35 -19.26
CA ASP A 273 14.02 -18.05 -19.93
C ASP A 273 15.14 -18.37 -18.93
N ARG A 274 15.51 -17.44 -18.05
CA ARG A 274 16.48 -17.68 -16.98
C ARG A 274 16.04 -18.87 -16.09
N LEU A 275 14.81 -18.86 -15.63
CA LEU A 275 14.25 -19.90 -14.77
C LEU A 275 14.15 -21.27 -15.47
N CYS A 276 13.84 -21.29 -16.77
CA CYS A 276 13.82 -22.51 -17.55
C CYS A 276 15.20 -23.17 -17.68
N ASN A 277 16.27 -22.37 -17.60
CA ASN A 277 17.67 -22.84 -17.70
C ASN A 277 18.23 -23.33 -16.35
N THR A 278 17.61 -22.92 -15.20
CA THR A 278 18.11 -23.31 -13.86
C THR A 278 17.45 -24.58 -13.33
N GLY A 279 16.26 -24.97 -13.81
CA GLY A 279 15.60 -26.17 -13.29
C GLY A 279 14.25 -26.50 -13.90
N ALA A 280 13.61 -27.54 -13.37
CA ALA A 280 12.27 -27.95 -13.78
C ALA A 280 11.21 -27.01 -13.17
N VAL A 281 10.84 -25.97 -13.92
CA VAL A 281 9.88 -24.95 -13.49
C VAL A 281 8.56 -25.08 -14.24
N ARG A 282 7.45 -24.88 -13.53
CA ARG A 282 6.10 -24.70 -14.08
C ARG A 282 5.64 -23.28 -13.82
N PHE A 283 4.83 -22.73 -14.70
CA PHE A 283 4.34 -21.35 -14.63
C PHE A 283 2.83 -21.33 -14.43
N ALA A 284 2.37 -20.70 -13.35
CA ALA A 284 0.97 -20.38 -13.12
C ALA A 284 0.75 -18.93 -13.59
N ILE A 285 -0.01 -18.74 -14.65
CA ILE A 285 -0.16 -17.44 -15.31
C ILE A 285 -1.63 -17.03 -15.39
N THR A 286 -1.89 -15.72 -15.29
CA THR A 286 -3.24 -15.19 -15.45
C THR A 286 -3.68 -15.17 -16.92
N PRO A 287 -5.00 -15.13 -17.22
CA PRO A 287 -5.49 -15.09 -18.61
C PRO A 287 -4.91 -13.93 -19.44
N THR A 288 -4.65 -12.77 -18.83
CA THR A 288 -4.02 -11.64 -19.51
C THR A 288 -2.62 -11.98 -20.01
N ILE A 289 -1.82 -12.66 -19.19
CA ILE A 289 -0.47 -13.10 -19.55
C ILE A 289 -0.53 -14.24 -20.57
N ASP A 290 -1.52 -15.14 -20.45
CA ASP A 290 -1.70 -16.27 -21.34
C ASP A 290 -1.88 -15.87 -22.81
N LEU A 291 -2.51 -14.72 -23.07
CA LEU A 291 -2.71 -14.20 -24.43
C LEU A 291 -1.38 -13.94 -25.18
N HIS A 292 -0.31 -13.69 -24.45
CA HIS A 292 1.02 -13.39 -24.99
C HIS A 292 2.04 -14.51 -24.75
N TRP A 293 1.59 -15.65 -24.17
CA TRP A 293 2.49 -16.72 -23.77
C TRP A 293 3.04 -17.50 -24.97
N PRO A 294 4.35 -17.76 -25.04
CA PRO A 294 4.94 -18.47 -26.18
C PRO A 294 4.47 -19.92 -26.28
N VAL A 295 4.16 -20.34 -27.49
CA VAL A 295 3.71 -21.73 -27.80
C VAL A 295 4.76 -22.75 -27.34
N ALA A 296 6.06 -22.45 -27.45
CA ALA A 296 7.15 -23.32 -27.01
C ALA A 296 7.10 -23.65 -25.50
N LEU A 297 6.48 -22.81 -24.70
CA LEU A 297 6.35 -22.97 -23.24
C LEU A 297 4.97 -23.44 -22.81
N GLU A 298 4.08 -23.78 -23.74
CA GLU A 298 2.69 -24.14 -23.46
C GLU A 298 2.58 -25.32 -22.48
N ARG A 299 3.44 -26.32 -22.60
CA ARG A 299 3.45 -27.50 -21.72
C ARG A 299 3.89 -27.19 -20.27
N LYS A 300 4.54 -26.06 -20.04
CA LYS A 300 5.01 -25.63 -18.72
C LYS A 300 4.02 -24.70 -18.02
N ARG A 301 2.94 -24.25 -18.69
CA ARG A 301 1.98 -23.29 -18.16
C ARG A 301 0.75 -23.94 -17.54
N ILE A 302 0.18 -23.27 -16.58
CA ILE A 302 -1.13 -23.55 -15.98
C ILE A 302 -1.84 -22.20 -15.90
N VAL A 303 -3.01 -22.06 -16.54
CA VAL A 303 -3.79 -20.83 -16.43
C VAL A 303 -4.53 -20.82 -15.10
N VAL A 304 -4.39 -19.72 -14.35
CA VAL A 304 -4.99 -19.52 -13.03
C VAL A 304 -5.79 -18.23 -13.00
N GLY A 305 -6.82 -18.19 -12.18
CA GLY A 305 -7.68 -17.01 -12.07
C GLY A 305 -8.42 -16.96 -10.74
N TYR A 306 -9.55 -16.27 -10.74
CA TYR A 306 -10.35 -16.07 -9.51
C TYR A 306 -10.89 -17.41 -8.96
N GLY A 307 -11.23 -18.37 -9.81
CA GLY A 307 -11.66 -19.70 -9.39
C GLY A 307 -10.61 -20.43 -8.55
N GLU A 308 -9.34 -20.31 -8.93
CA GLU A 308 -8.21 -20.88 -8.20
C GLU A 308 -7.95 -20.13 -6.90
N ILE A 309 -8.11 -18.79 -6.86
CA ILE A 309 -8.03 -18.00 -5.62
C ILE A 309 -9.10 -18.48 -4.62
N LEU A 310 -10.36 -18.64 -5.04
CA LEU A 310 -11.43 -19.18 -4.19
C LEU A 310 -11.09 -20.56 -3.63
N LYS A 311 -10.51 -21.41 -4.45
CA LYS A 311 -10.18 -22.79 -4.09
C LYS A 311 -8.96 -22.91 -3.19
N PHE A 312 -7.94 -22.07 -3.42
CA PHE A 312 -6.63 -22.24 -2.78
C PHE A 312 -6.43 -21.36 -1.55
N THR A 313 -7.07 -20.19 -1.46
CA THR A 313 -6.89 -19.27 -0.34
C THR A 313 -7.14 -19.93 1.02
N PRO A 314 -8.20 -20.71 1.25
CA PRO A 314 -8.42 -21.38 2.54
C PRO A 314 -7.29 -22.35 2.89
N ARG A 315 -6.83 -23.15 1.90
CA ARG A 315 -5.75 -24.12 2.08
C ARG A 315 -4.45 -23.44 2.44
N ILE A 316 -4.05 -22.40 1.70
CA ILE A 316 -2.80 -21.71 1.97
C ILE A 316 -2.85 -20.97 3.30
N LYS A 317 -4.01 -20.40 3.68
CA LYS A 317 -4.21 -19.84 5.02
C LYS A 317 -3.98 -20.87 6.13
N ALA A 318 -4.51 -22.09 5.97
CA ALA A 318 -4.29 -23.17 6.91
C ALA A 318 -2.79 -23.55 6.99
N MET A 319 -2.14 -23.74 5.82
CA MET A 319 -0.71 -24.07 5.75
C MET A 319 0.18 -23.01 6.39
N ILE A 320 -0.17 -21.72 6.27
CA ILE A 320 0.53 -20.62 6.95
C ILE A 320 0.36 -20.76 8.48
N GLY A 321 -0.87 -21.02 8.93
CA GLY A 321 -1.16 -21.25 10.36
C GLY A 321 -0.41 -22.45 10.96
N GLU A 322 -0.20 -23.51 10.17
CA GLU A 322 0.54 -24.71 10.50
C GLU A 322 2.06 -24.57 10.29
N LYS A 323 2.55 -23.38 9.90
CA LYS A 323 3.96 -23.07 9.60
C LYS A 323 4.57 -23.94 8.48
N LEU A 324 3.71 -24.38 7.54
CA LEU A 324 4.11 -25.15 6.37
C LEU A 324 4.48 -24.28 5.16
N ILE A 325 4.17 -22.99 5.20
CA ILE A 325 4.63 -21.98 4.24
C ILE A 325 5.72 -21.16 4.91
N LEU A 326 6.84 -21.02 4.21
CA LEU A 326 7.98 -20.19 4.60
C LEU A 326 8.25 -19.15 3.52
N HIS A 327 9.04 -18.10 3.83
CA HIS A 327 9.43 -17.06 2.89
C HIS A 327 10.87 -16.60 3.13
N THR A 328 11.48 -15.97 2.12
CA THR A 328 12.88 -15.53 2.14
C THR A 328 13.07 -14.09 2.64
N GLY A 329 12.00 -13.43 3.10
CA GLY A 329 12.09 -12.16 3.80
C GLY A 329 11.93 -10.91 2.93
N GLU A 330 11.53 -11.04 1.65
CA GLU A 330 11.32 -9.90 0.79
C GLU A 330 10.23 -8.97 1.32
N GLN A 331 10.58 -7.71 1.50
CA GLN A 331 9.73 -6.69 2.08
C GLN A 331 8.43 -6.53 1.29
N MET A 332 8.50 -6.51 -0.03
CA MET A 332 7.33 -6.32 -0.89
C MET A 332 6.32 -7.47 -0.74
N LEU A 333 6.80 -8.73 -0.65
CA LEU A 333 5.91 -9.88 -0.40
C LEU A 333 5.24 -9.76 0.97
N ALA A 334 6.00 -9.39 2.00
CA ALA A 334 5.46 -9.19 3.35
C ALA A 334 4.37 -8.12 3.38
N GLU A 335 4.58 -7.00 2.69
CA GLU A 335 3.58 -5.93 2.58
C GLU A 335 2.30 -6.40 1.85
N HIS A 336 2.44 -7.12 0.72
CA HIS A 336 1.30 -7.65 -0.02
C HIS A 336 0.50 -8.67 0.80
N VAL A 337 1.18 -9.52 1.58
CA VAL A 337 0.54 -10.49 2.48
C VAL A 337 -0.17 -9.80 3.65
N GLN A 338 0.47 -8.82 4.29
CA GLN A 338 -0.10 -8.09 5.43
C GLN A 338 -1.35 -7.30 5.06
N ARG A 339 -1.38 -6.67 3.89
CA ARG A 339 -2.53 -5.87 3.42
C ARG A 339 -3.62 -6.69 2.75
N ALA A 340 -3.38 -7.98 2.48
CA ALA A 340 -4.36 -8.81 1.80
C ALA A 340 -5.60 -9.04 2.66
N VAL A 341 -6.77 -8.70 2.10
CA VAL A 341 -8.09 -8.93 2.70
C VAL A 341 -8.71 -10.19 2.13
N ALA A 342 -9.17 -11.08 3.01
CA ALA A 342 -9.93 -12.25 2.63
C ALA A 342 -11.43 -11.99 2.80
N VAL A 343 -12.19 -12.15 1.73
CA VAL A 343 -13.65 -11.98 1.73
C VAL A 343 -14.35 -13.34 1.52
N ARG A 344 -15.51 -13.50 2.15
CA ARG A 344 -16.37 -14.67 1.87
C ARG A 344 -17.01 -14.53 0.49
N SER A 345 -16.88 -15.57 -0.31
CA SER A 345 -17.50 -15.69 -1.63
C SER A 345 -17.85 -17.15 -1.88
N GLN A 346 -19.08 -17.46 -2.28
CA GLN A 346 -19.54 -18.80 -2.64
C GLN A 346 -19.15 -19.91 -1.63
N ASN A 347 -19.41 -19.69 -0.35
CA ASN A 347 -19.04 -20.58 0.77
C ASN A 347 -17.53 -20.83 0.97
N SER A 348 -16.66 -20.06 0.34
CA SER A 348 -15.21 -20.07 0.51
C SER A 348 -14.69 -18.68 0.89
N ILE A 349 -13.37 -18.55 1.05
CA ILE A 349 -12.70 -17.27 1.19
C ILE A 349 -11.79 -17.03 0.00
N ALA A 350 -11.74 -15.78 -0.47
CA ALA A 350 -10.86 -15.37 -1.56
C ALA A 350 -10.13 -14.08 -1.19
N LEU A 351 -8.90 -13.90 -1.66
CA LEU A 351 -8.21 -12.63 -1.60
C LEU A 351 -8.90 -11.63 -2.55
N SER A 352 -9.16 -10.43 -2.05
CA SER A 352 -9.86 -9.39 -2.80
C SER A 352 -8.95 -8.17 -3.00
N SER A 353 -8.51 -7.92 -4.23
CA SER A 353 -7.78 -6.71 -4.59
C SER A 353 -8.61 -5.44 -4.36
N GLN A 354 -9.94 -5.52 -4.56
CA GLN A 354 -10.84 -4.38 -4.36
C GLN A 354 -11.02 -3.99 -2.88
N ARG A 355 -10.88 -4.96 -1.96
CA ARG A 355 -11.05 -4.75 -0.52
C ARG A 355 -9.73 -4.60 0.22
N SER A 356 -8.63 -4.91 -0.43
CA SER A 356 -7.30 -4.75 0.13
C SER A 356 -6.83 -3.30 0.01
N PRO A 357 -6.17 -2.77 1.05
CA PRO A 357 -5.74 -1.38 1.09
C PRO A 357 -4.52 -1.06 0.19
N GLY A 358 -4.34 -1.79 -0.89
CA GLY A 358 -3.26 -1.62 -1.87
C GLY A 358 -3.01 -2.88 -2.67
N PRO A 359 -1.95 -2.92 -3.47
CA PRO A 359 -1.57 -4.06 -4.29
C PRO A 359 -1.39 -5.33 -3.47
N ILE A 360 -1.89 -6.45 -3.98
CA ILE A 360 -1.77 -7.79 -3.36
C ILE A 360 -1.36 -8.87 -4.38
N GLU A 361 -0.84 -8.49 -5.52
CA GLU A 361 -0.48 -9.40 -6.61
C GLU A 361 0.50 -10.46 -6.13
N LEU A 362 1.54 -10.09 -5.37
CA LEU A 362 2.47 -11.08 -4.80
C LEU A 362 1.79 -12.05 -3.82
N ALA A 363 0.80 -11.60 -3.04
CA ALA A 363 0.03 -12.50 -2.16
C ALA A 363 -0.86 -13.46 -2.97
N ARG A 364 -1.43 -13.02 -4.10
CA ARG A 364 -2.18 -13.88 -5.01
C ARG A 364 -1.26 -14.86 -5.72
N CYS A 365 -0.11 -14.41 -6.21
CA CYS A 365 0.94 -15.26 -6.78
C CYS A 365 1.40 -16.32 -5.76
N LEU A 366 1.62 -15.94 -4.50
CA LEU A 366 1.93 -16.88 -3.42
C LEU A 366 0.86 -17.97 -3.28
N VAL A 367 -0.43 -17.60 -3.28
CA VAL A 367 -1.53 -18.55 -3.16
C VAL A 367 -1.52 -19.55 -4.33
N TRP A 368 -1.35 -19.10 -5.56
CA TRP A 368 -1.31 -19.97 -6.73
C TRP A 368 -0.06 -20.86 -6.74
N ALA A 369 1.13 -20.24 -6.57
CA ALA A 369 2.38 -20.97 -6.65
C ALA A 369 2.50 -22.02 -5.55
N ALA A 370 2.21 -21.68 -4.29
CA ALA A 370 2.28 -22.61 -3.17
C ALA A 370 1.26 -23.75 -3.29
N ALA A 371 0.02 -23.45 -3.69
CA ALA A 371 -1.00 -24.47 -3.88
C ALA A 371 -0.65 -25.46 -4.99
N LEU A 372 -0.06 -24.98 -6.09
CA LEU A 372 0.33 -25.83 -7.20
C LEU A 372 1.64 -26.59 -6.94
N ALA A 373 2.60 -25.98 -6.25
CA ALA A 373 3.84 -26.64 -5.85
C ALA A 373 3.57 -27.80 -4.88
N SER A 374 2.67 -27.60 -3.89
CA SER A 374 2.34 -28.60 -2.86
C SER A 374 1.33 -29.66 -3.30
N ARG A 375 0.89 -29.68 -4.58
CA ARG A 375 0.05 -30.77 -5.09
C ARG A 375 0.87 -32.03 -5.28
N PRO A 376 0.39 -33.19 -4.84
CA PRO A 376 1.01 -34.47 -5.18
C PRO A 376 1.08 -34.60 -6.71
N THR A 377 2.26 -34.81 -7.26
CA THR A 377 2.40 -35.24 -8.66
C THR A 377 1.95 -36.69 -8.73
N SER A 378 0.90 -36.96 -9.49
CA SER A 378 0.55 -38.36 -9.77
C SER A 378 1.70 -38.97 -10.60
N SER A 379 2.43 -39.89 -10.02
CA SER A 379 3.47 -40.67 -10.70
C SER A 379 2.84 -41.82 -11.54
N GLY A 380 1.53 -41.78 -11.73
CA GLY A 380 0.82 -42.81 -12.53
C GLY A 380 1.17 -42.67 -14.01
N LYS A 381 1.87 -43.66 -14.55
CA LYS A 381 1.92 -43.90 -16.01
C LYS A 381 0.47 -44.03 -16.50
N PRO A 382 0.08 -43.36 -17.57
CA PRO A 382 -1.26 -43.60 -18.15
C PRO A 382 -1.39 -45.08 -18.52
N MET A 383 -2.29 -45.79 -17.87
CA MET A 383 -2.59 -47.19 -18.20
C MET A 383 -3.66 -47.17 -19.28
N ILE A 384 -3.27 -47.53 -20.49
CA ILE A 384 -4.22 -47.78 -21.58
C ILE A 384 -4.77 -49.20 -21.36
N VAL A 385 -6.01 -49.30 -20.89
CA VAL A 385 -6.73 -50.59 -20.88
C VAL A 385 -7.38 -50.78 -22.24
N VAL A 386 -6.82 -51.65 -23.04
CA VAL A 386 -7.46 -52.10 -24.28
C VAL A 386 -8.38 -53.26 -23.90
N ALA A 387 -9.69 -53.06 -23.98
CA ALA A 387 -10.65 -54.17 -23.90
C ALA A 387 -10.53 -55.02 -25.18
N SER A 388 -9.99 -56.22 -25.08
CA SER A 388 -10.09 -57.20 -26.15
C SER A 388 -11.53 -57.70 -26.22
N ARG A 389 -12.11 -57.68 -27.41
CA ARG A 389 -13.40 -58.33 -27.73
C ARG A 389 -13.24 -59.86 -27.78
#